data_3ff6a4afbdc9d62071a4903a5b5f0551
#
_entry.id   3ff6a4afbdc9d62071a4903a5b5f0551
#
_cell.length_a   1.000
_cell.length_b   1.000
_cell.length_c   1.000
_cell.angle_alpha   90.00
_cell.angle_beta   90.00
_cell.angle_gamma   90.00
#
_symmetry.space_group_name_H-M   'P 1'
#
loop_
_entity.id
_entity.type
_entity.pdbx_description
1 polymer ?
#
loop_
_entity_poly.entity_id
_entity_poly.type
_entity_poly.pdbx_seq_one_letter_code
_entity_poly.pdbx_strand_id
1 'polypeptide(L)'
;SKVTALEGGPHGVTSNCVNPGYVRTPLVEKQIVDQAKVHGIPESEVVEKVMLTESAIKRLIEPDEVADLVAWLCGPTAGMVTGASYTMDGGWSAR
;
A
#
# COMPACT_ATOMS: atom_id res chain seq x y z
N SER A 1 15.40 -7.39 1.96
CA SER A 1 15.36 -6.18 2.80
C SER A 1 16.03 -6.38 4.17
N LYS A 2 15.75 -7.49 4.83
CA LYS A 2 16.33 -7.77 6.16
C LYS A 2 17.85 -7.93 6.13
N VAL A 3 18.37 -8.62 5.13
CA VAL A 3 19.82 -8.79 4.96
C VAL A 3 20.48 -7.43 4.71
N THR A 4 19.91 -6.63 3.82
CA THR A 4 20.39 -5.28 3.53
C THR A 4 20.35 -4.39 4.79
N ALA A 5 19.30 -4.53 5.60
CA ALA A 5 19.19 -3.78 6.85
C ALA A 5 20.29 -4.14 7.83
N LEU A 6 20.57 -5.42 7.99
CA LEU A 6 21.61 -5.90 8.91
C LEU A 6 23.01 -5.49 8.46
N GLU A 7 23.28 -5.59 7.17
CA GLU A 7 24.58 -5.22 6.60
C GLU A 7 24.81 -3.71 6.55
N GLY A 8 23.74 -2.96 6.27
CA GLY A 8 23.82 -1.50 6.16
C GLY A 8 23.79 -0.76 7.48
N GLY A 9 23.21 -1.38 8.53
CA GLY A 9 23.04 -0.73 9.83
C GLY A 9 24.32 -0.11 10.41
N PRO A 10 25.45 -0.82 10.45
CA PRO A 10 26.71 -0.26 10.94
C PRO A 10 27.21 0.96 10.15
N HIS A 11 26.69 1.15 8.95
CA HIS A 11 27.06 2.26 8.08
C HIS A 11 25.99 3.37 8.05
N GLY A 12 25.00 3.31 8.94
CA GLY A 12 23.93 4.30 8.97
C GLY A 12 22.92 4.18 7.84
N VAL A 13 22.85 3.02 7.19
CA VAL A 13 21.90 2.75 6.10
C VAL A 13 20.73 1.96 6.64
N THR A 14 19.52 2.41 6.33
CA THR A 14 18.28 1.67 6.66
C THR A 14 17.64 1.08 5.40
N SER A 15 16.96 -0.05 5.58
CA SER A 15 16.28 -0.75 4.49
C SER A 15 14.96 -1.28 4.99
N ASN A 16 13.86 -0.84 4.38
CA ASN A 16 12.51 -1.22 4.76
C ASN A 16 11.67 -1.55 3.54
N CYS A 17 10.58 -2.27 3.73
CA CYS A 17 9.62 -2.58 2.69
C CYS A 17 8.33 -1.80 2.93
N VAL A 18 7.73 -1.32 1.86
CA VAL A 18 6.38 -0.75 1.87
C VAL A 18 5.50 -1.64 0.99
N ASN A 19 4.41 -2.14 1.57
CA ASN A 19 3.51 -3.09 0.91
C ASN A 19 2.11 -2.49 0.84
N PRO A 20 1.81 -1.65 -0.18
CA PRO A 20 0.48 -1.08 -0.33
C PRO A 20 -0.49 -2.11 -0.92
N GLY A 21 -1.77 -1.97 -0.59
CA GLY A 21 -2.84 -2.70 -1.24
C GLY A 21 -3.23 -2.04 -2.57
N TYR A 22 -4.53 -1.83 -2.79
CA TYR A 22 -4.99 -1.19 -4.02
C TYR A 22 -4.75 0.32 -4.01
N VAL A 23 -3.78 0.75 -4.79
CA VAL A 23 -3.47 2.17 -4.99
C VAL A 23 -4.20 2.67 -6.23
N ARG A 24 -4.75 3.88 -6.17
CA ARG A 24 -5.43 4.51 -7.31
C ARG A 24 -4.41 4.85 -8.39
N THR A 25 -4.31 3.98 -9.39
CA THR A 25 -3.45 4.12 -10.56
C THR A 25 -4.30 4.01 -11.81
N PRO A 26 -3.80 4.42 -12.99
CA PRO A 26 -4.55 4.23 -14.24
C PRO A 26 -4.94 2.76 -14.48
N LEU A 27 -4.08 1.81 -14.11
CA LEU A 27 -4.37 0.38 -14.24
C LEU A 27 -5.55 -0.03 -13.36
N VAL A 28 -5.56 0.40 -12.10
CA VAL A 28 -6.64 0.10 -11.15
C VAL A 28 -7.94 0.77 -11.60
N GLU A 29 -7.88 2.01 -12.08
CA GLU A 29 -9.07 2.69 -12.59
C GLU A 29 -9.67 1.98 -13.80
N LYS A 30 -8.83 1.44 -14.68
CA LYS A 30 -9.29 0.61 -15.79
C LYS A 30 -9.95 -0.67 -15.29
N GLN A 31 -9.38 -1.31 -14.28
CA GLN A 31 -9.98 -2.51 -13.67
C GLN A 31 -11.37 -2.22 -13.12
N ILE A 32 -11.58 -1.05 -12.52
CA ILE A 32 -12.89 -0.64 -12.01
C ILE A 32 -13.92 -0.59 -13.13
N VAL A 33 -13.56 0.04 -14.26
CA VAL A 33 -14.45 0.12 -15.44
C VAL A 33 -14.80 -1.28 -15.95
N ASP A 34 -13.79 -2.13 -16.10
CA ASP A 34 -13.97 -3.48 -16.64
C ASP A 34 -14.82 -4.35 -15.70
N GLN A 35 -14.58 -4.28 -14.40
CA GLN A 35 -15.34 -5.04 -13.40
C GLN A 35 -16.78 -4.56 -13.30
N ALA A 36 -17.02 -3.27 -13.45
CA ALA A 36 -18.38 -2.73 -13.47
C ALA A 36 -19.19 -3.34 -14.60
N LYS A 37 -18.60 -3.49 -15.80
CA LYS A 37 -19.25 -4.12 -16.94
C LYS A 37 -19.51 -5.60 -16.70
N VAL A 38 -18.53 -6.33 -16.18
CA VAL A 38 -18.65 -7.78 -15.92
C VAL A 38 -19.75 -8.08 -14.92
N HIS A 39 -19.83 -7.29 -13.85
CA HIS A 39 -20.79 -7.53 -12.77
C HIS A 39 -22.13 -6.79 -12.96
N GLY A 40 -22.23 -5.93 -13.97
CA GLY A 40 -23.46 -5.17 -14.23
C GLY A 40 -23.83 -4.20 -13.11
N ILE A 41 -22.83 -3.61 -12.44
CA ILE A 41 -23.01 -2.66 -11.34
C ILE A 41 -22.34 -1.32 -11.66
N PRO A 42 -22.71 -0.23 -10.96
CA PRO A 42 -22.04 1.06 -11.13
C PRO A 42 -20.57 0.99 -10.71
N GLU A 43 -19.72 1.77 -11.35
CA GLU A 43 -18.31 1.85 -10.98
C GLU A 43 -18.10 2.23 -9.51
N SER A 44 -18.99 3.07 -8.97
CA SER A 44 -18.94 3.46 -7.56
C SER A 44 -19.07 2.31 -6.57
N GLU A 45 -19.66 1.19 -6.99
CA GLU A 45 -19.84 0.01 -6.15
C GLU A 45 -18.75 -1.03 -6.31
N VAL A 46 -17.94 -0.95 -7.38
CA VAL A 46 -16.91 -1.95 -7.66
C VAL A 46 -15.87 -2.00 -6.55
N VAL A 47 -15.41 -0.84 -6.09
CA VAL A 47 -14.37 -0.76 -5.06
C VAL A 47 -14.81 -1.48 -3.78
N GLU A 48 -15.99 -1.17 -3.27
CA GLU A 48 -16.48 -1.75 -2.01
C GLU A 48 -16.90 -3.22 -2.13
N LYS A 49 -17.62 -3.56 -3.20
CA LYS A 49 -18.33 -4.83 -3.29
C LYS A 49 -17.59 -5.91 -4.06
N VAL A 50 -16.59 -5.55 -4.85
CA VAL A 50 -15.84 -6.49 -5.68
C VAL A 50 -14.37 -6.51 -5.30
N MET A 51 -13.70 -5.36 -5.30
CA MET A 51 -12.26 -5.29 -5.12
C MET A 51 -11.82 -5.34 -3.66
N LEU A 52 -12.52 -4.64 -2.77
CA LEU A 52 -12.12 -4.49 -1.37
C LEU A 52 -13.03 -5.23 -0.38
N THR A 53 -13.56 -6.39 -0.79
CA THR A 53 -14.45 -7.18 0.07
C THR A 53 -13.78 -7.59 1.38
N GLU A 54 -12.47 -7.88 1.37
CA GLU A 54 -11.73 -8.33 2.53
C GLU A 54 -11.06 -7.18 3.31
N SER A 55 -11.11 -5.98 2.77
CA SER A 55 -10.53 -4.81 3.42
C SER A 55 -11.46 -4.24 4.48
N ALA A 56 -10.90 -3.83 5.62
CA ALA A 56 -11.68 -3.14 6.65
C ALA A 56 -12.00 -1.71 6.24
N ILE A 57 -11.04 -1.03 5.63
CA ILE A 57 -11.25 0.30 5.07
C ILE A 57 -11.48 0.16 3.58
N LYS A 58 -12.69 0.47 3.13
CA LYS A 58 -13.13 0.15 1.77
C LYS A 58 -13.02 1.36 0.84
N ARG A 59 -11.79 1.82 0.67
CA ARG A 59 -11.45 2.83 -0.32
C ARG A 59 -10.08 2.54 -0.91
N LEU A 60 -9.81 3.07 -2.10
CA LEU A 60 -8.49 2.99 -2.70
C LEU A 60 -7.49 3.85 -1.93
N ILE A 61 -6.24 3.42 -1.93
CA ILE A 61 -5.13 4.19 -1.38
C ILE A 61 -4.75 5.25 -2.41
N GLU A 62 -4.58 6.49 -1.97
CA GLU A 62 -4.10 7.52 -2.87
C GLU A 62 -2.56 7.45 -2.98
N PRO A 63 -1.98 7.74 -4.17
CA PRO A 63 -0.53 7.73 -4.32
C PRO A 63 0.20 8.61 -3.32
N ASP A 64 -0.38 9.74 -2.94
CA ASP A 64 0.20 10.65 -1.94
C ASP A 64 0.33 10.00 -0.56
N GLU A 65 -0.59 9.10 -0.21
CA GLU A 65 -0.52 8.38 1.07
C GLU A 65 0.71 7.46 1.11
N VAL A 66 1.01 6.78 0.00
CA VAL A 66 2.21 5.95 -0.11
C VAL A 66 3.46 6.82 -0.08
N ALA A 67 3.44 7.93 -0.82
CA ALA A 67 4.56 8.86 -0.88
C ALA A 67 4.88 9.45 0.51
N ASP A 68 3.87 9.78 1.30
CA ASP A 68 4.06 10.31 2.65
C ASP A 68 4.73 9.30 3.58
N LEU A 69 4.35 8.04 3.50
CA LEU A 69 5.00 6.97 4.28
C LEU A 69 6.47 6.81 3.87
N VAL A 70 6.75 6.78 2.56
CA VAL A 70 8.12 6.67 2.05
C VAL A 70 8.94 7.88 2.49
N ALA A 71 8.39 9.09 2.40
CA ALA A 71 9.07 10.30 2.83
C ALA A 71 9.43 10.26 4.31
N TRP A 72 8.52 9.78 5.16
CA TRP A 72 8.79 9.62 6.59
C TRP A 72 9.94 8.64 6.85
N LEU A 73 9.95 7.50 6.13
CA LEU A 73 11.02 6.51 6.25
C LEU A 73 12.38 7.07 5.82
N CYS A 74 12.39 8.04 4.93
CA CYS A 74 13.62 8.74 4.49
C CYS A 74 13.97 9.93 5.40
N GLY A 75 13.11 10.26 6.36
CA GLY A 75 13.29 11.43 7.22
C GLY A 75 14.13 11.17 8.46
N PRO A 76 14.45 12.24 9.20
CA PRO A 76 15.38 12.16 10.33
C PRO A 76 14.81 11.38 11.54
N THR A 77 13.48 11.27 11.66
CA THR A 77 12.87 10.58 12.79
C THR A 77 12.77 9.06 12.60
N ALA A 78 13.11 8.56 11.42
CA ALA A 78 13.09 7.13 11.09
C ALA A 78 14.48 6.49 11.14
N GLY A 79 15.45 7.12 11.81
CA GLY A 79 16.84 6.63 11.85
C GLY A 79 17.03 5.28 12.51
N MET A 80 16.12 4.86 13.37
CA MET A 80 16.15 3.54 14.02
C MET A 80 15.21 2.54 13.36
N VAL A 81 14.56 2.93 12.26
CA VAL A 81 13.61 2.06 11.55
C VAL A 81 14.32 1.37 10.40
N THR A 82 14.59 0.08 10.57
CA THR A 82 15.26 -0.73 9.54
C THR A 82 14.82 -2.18 9.65
N GLY A 83 14.81 -2.90 8.54
CA GLY A 83 14.41 -4.30 8.49
C GLY A 83 12.92 -4.52 8.66
N ALA A 84 12.11 -3.48 8.61
CA ALA A 84 10.68 -3.54 8.86
C ALA A 84 9.88 -3.61 7.55
N SER A 85 8.66 -4.12 7.66
CA SER A 85 7.68 -4.12 6.57
C SER A 85 6.47 -3.30 7.01
N TYR A 86 6.09 -2.34 6.18
CA TYR A 86 4.96 -1.46 6.44
C TYR A 86 3.84 -1.79 5.48
N THR A 87 2.80 -2.42 6.00
CA THR A 87 1.62 -2.78 5.22
C THR A 87 0.60 -1.65 5.27
N MET A 88 0.17 -1.21 4.09
CA MET A 88 -0.81 -0.16 3.91
C MET A 88 -1.91 -0.70 3.00
N ASP A 89 -2.83 -1.48 3.57
CA ASP A 89 -3.84 -2.21 2.79
C ASP A 89 -5.26 -2.11 3.35
N GLY A 90 -5.50 -1.13 4.21
CA GLY A 90 -6.82 -0.93 4.80
C GLY A 90 -7.30 -2.08 5.68
N GLY A 91 -6.38 -2.88 6.19
CA GLY A 91 -6.69 -3.99 7.07
C GLY A 91 -6.90 -5.34 6.37
N TRP A 92 -6.66 -5.41 5.06
CA TRP A 92 -6.83 -6.66 4.30
C TRP A 92 -6.09 -7.83 4.94
N SER A 93 -4.82 -7.62 5.29
CA SER A 93 -3.95 -8.68 5.84
C SER A 93 -3.97 -8.77 7.36
N ALA A 94 -4.85 -8.05 8.03
CA ALA A 94 -4.94 -8.04 9.49
C ALA A 94 -5.62 -9.28 10.09
N ARG A 95 -5.99 -10.24 9.29
CA ARG A 95 -6.72 -11.46 9.68
C ARG A 95 -5.81 -12.60 10.04
#